data_d39672a82cf38d4e0c052de489a3fa5a
#
_entry.id   d39672a82cf38d4e0c052de489a3fa5a
#
_cell.length_a   1.000
_cell.length_b   1.000
_cell.length_c   1.000
_cell.angle_alpha   90.00
_cell.angle_beta   90.00
_cell.angle_gamma   90.00
#
_symmetry.space_group_name_H-M   'P 1'
#
loop_
_entity.id
_entity.type
_entity.pdbx_description
1 polymer ?
#
loop_
_entity_poly.entity_id
_entity_poly.type
_entity_poly.pdbx_seq_one_letter_code
_entity_poly.pdbx_strand_id
1 'polypeptide(L)'
;MLKRMRGKICIYSLLILVGSLPQLSVSAQFTQYSNEFLNIGAGARGMAMGNAQVASVTDGTAGYWNPAALANVRDVPQLNLMHSEYFAGIGKYDFGNLVIPMKDNKRTLGITLLRFAVDDIPNTLFLIQPDGSVNLSNITTFSSADYALILTLAQQNKLHNGNLFNFGGNAKIIYQQAGPFGHAWGFGFDAAMQLIGNRWKIGVVGKDITTTFNAWSFSLDQAVQEVFYETENMIPGKSLELTAPQLIFGGSYSIPIDKKLSLLVEADIDATFDGRRNTVVSSNPISLDPRLGLELSFRNVFFVRAGIDNFQQVLDDRDTTNTRKIWIYQPSIGAGFKVGDVQIDYAFTNLANQSYPLYTNVFSLRVDLRNKAKKGVPAR
;
A
#
# COMPACT_ATOMS: atom_id res chain seq x y z
N MET A 1 -3.28 -50.44 3.31
CA MET A 1 -3.10 -50.07 1.88
C MET A 1 -4.24 -49.21 1.32
N LEU A 2 -5.50 -49.44 1.70
CA LEU A 2 -6.68 -48.70 1.18
C LEU A 2 -6.77 -47.18 1.57
N LYS A 3 -6.22 -46.76 2.72
CA LYS A 3 -6.25 -45.34 3.15
C LYS A 3 -5.34 -44.40 2.31
N ARG A 4 -4.27 -44.95 1.73
CA ARG A 4 -3.33 -44.22 0.87
C ARG A 4 -3.84 -44.00 -0.57
N MET A 5 -4.76 -44.85 -1.01
CA MET A 5 -5.37 -44.74 -2.35
C MET A 5 -6.48 -43.68 -2.39
N ARG A 6 -7.28 -43.51 -1.31
CA ARG A 6 -8.35 -42.51 -1.26
C ARG A 6 -7.85 -41.06 -1.33
N GLY A 7 -6.68 -40.75 -0.77
CA GLY A 7 -6.08 -39.42 -0.87
C GLY A 7 -5.61 -39.05 -2.29
N LYS A 8 -5.09 -40.01 -3.05
CA LYS A 8 -4.65 -39.80 -4.43
C LYS A 8 -5.80 -39.60 -5.40
N ILE A 9 -6.92 -40.32 -5.23
CA ILE A 9 -8.11 -40.18 -6.06
C ILE A 9 -8.74 -38.79 -5.87
N CYS A 10 -8.78 -38.24 -4.65
CA CYS A 10 -9.31 -36.89 -4.38
C CYS A 10 -8.47 -35.81 -5.05
N ILE A 11 -7.12 -35.93 -5.09
CA ILE A 11 -6.22 -34.98 -5.72
C ILE A 11 -6.37 -35.01 -7.26
N TYR A 12 -6.50 -36.20 -7.87
CA TYR A 12 -6.71 -36.31 -9.32
C TYR A 12 -8.09 -35.83 -9.74
N SER A 13 -9.13 -36.02 -8.94
CA SER A 13 -10.48 -35.50 -9.20
C SER A 13 -10.53 -33.98 -9.12
N LEU A 14 -9.75 -33.37 -8.21
CA LEU A 14 -9.63 -31.91 -8.09
C LEU A 14 -8.87 -31.29 -9.28
N LEU A 15 -7.81 -31.97 -9.75
CA LEU A 15 -7.04 -31.55 -10.93
C LEU A 15 -7.85 -31.65 -12.25
N ILE A 16 -8.72 -32.63 -12.40
CA ILE A 16 -9.60 -32.79 -13.56
C ILE A 16 -10.70 -31.74 -13.55
N LEU A 17 -11.21 -31.34 -12.37
CA LEU A 17 -12.24 -30.31 -12.24
C LEU A 17 -11.72 -28.92 -12.62
N VAL A 18 -10.43 -28.61 -12.37
CA VAL A 18 -9.78 -27.35 -12.75
C VAL A 18 -9.52 -27.28 -14.26
N GLY A 19 -9.29 -28.44 -14.91
CA GLY A 19 -9.04 -28.51 -16.35
C GLY A 19 -10.28 -28.39 -17.26
N SER A 20 -11.50 -28.41 -16.69
CA SER A 20 -12.76 -28.37 -17.46
C SER A 20 -13.49 -27.02 -17.39
N LEU A 21 -12.88 -25.98 -16.85
CA LEU A 21 -13.44 -24.62 -16.92
C LEU A 21 -13.42 -24.14 -18.38
N PRO A 22 -14.55 -23.62 -18.92
CA PRO A 22 -14.57 -23.05 -20.26
C PRO A 22 -13.53 -21.95 -20.33
N GLN A 23 -12.64 -22.02 -21.32
CA GLN A 23 -11.71 -20.95 -21.62
C GLN A 23 -12.52 -19.74 -22.13
N LEU A 24 -12.99 -18.90 -21.23
CA LEU A 24 -13.43 -17.57 -21.57
C LEU A 24 -12.19 -16.84 -22.10
N SER A 25 -12.19 -16.54 -23.39
CA SER A 25 -11.17 -15.68 -23.99
C SER A 25 -11.36 -14.25 -23.47
N VAL A 26 -11.02 -14.04 -22.20
CA VAL A 26 -10.90 -12.71 -21.63
C VAL A 26 -9.52 -12.22 -22.04
N SER A 27 -9.45 -11.18 -22.85
CA SER A 27 -8.20 -10.48 -23.13
C SER A 27 -7.79 -9.77 -21.83
N ALA A 28 -7.04 -10.48 -20.99
CA ALA A 28 -6.47 -9.93 -19.78
C ALA A 28 -5.15 -9.26 -20.15
N GLN A 29 -5.05 -7.97 -19.91
CA GLN A 29 -3.82 -7.21 -20.13
C GLN A 29 -3.24 -6.80 -18.77
N PHE A 30 -1.93 -7.03 -18.57
CA PHE A 30 -1.24 -6.40 -17.46
C PHE A 30 -1.26 -4.90 -17.65
N THR A 31 -1.92 -4.20 -16.72
CA THR A 31 -1.98 -2.75 -16.72
C THR A 31 -0.87 -2.24 -15.83
N GLN A 32 0.08 -1.55 -16.45
CA GLN A 32 1.13 -0.84 -15.72
C GLN A 32 0.45 0.21 -14.81
N TYR A 33 0.90 0.29 -13.56
CA TYR A 33 0.31 1.18 -12.55
C TYR A 33 -1.14 0.85 -12.12
N SER A 34 -1.56 -0.41 -12.23
CA SER A 34 -2.81 -0.88 -11.64
C SER A 34 -2.75 -0.88 -10.11
N ASN A 35 -3.85 -0.48 -9.44
CA ASN A 35 -3.95 -0.41 -7.97
C ASN A 35 -2.91 0.49 -7.28
N GLU A 36 -2.44 1.57 -7.93
CA GLU A 36 -1.40 2.45 -7.38
C GLU A 36 -1.79 3.11 -6.04
N PHE A 37 -3.09 3.24 -5.73
CA PHE A 37 -3.52 3.71 -4.42
C PHE A 37 -3.04 2.81 -3.27
N LEU A 38 -2.73 1.53 -3.53
CA LEU A 38 -2.12 0.60 -2.58
C LEU A 38 -0.58 0.73 -2.50
N ASN A 39 0.03 1.62 -3.26
CA ASN A 39 1.47 1.88 -3.25
C ASN A 39 1.85 3.26 -2.67
N ILE A 40 0.86 4.09 -2.30
CA ILE A 40 1.07 5.44 -1.75
C ILE A 40 1.87 5.41 -0.45
N GLY A 41 1.60 4.45 0.42
CA GLY A 41 2.17 4.35 1.76
C GLY A 41 1.10 4.39 2.85
N ALA A 42 1.39 3.86 4.03
CA ALA A 42 0.48 3.85 5.17
C ALA A 42 1.20 4.19 6.47
N GLY A 43 0.62 5.13 7.22
CA GLY A 43 1.18 5.62 8.48
C GLY A 43 2.25 6.69 8.29
N ALA A 44 2.15 7.78 9.05
CA ALA A 44 3.08 8.90 8.98
C ALA A 44 4.53 8.46 9.23
N ARG A 45 4.77 7.44 10.08
CA ARG A 45 6.12 6.90 10.30
C ARG A 45 6.74 6.38 9.00
N GLY A 46 6.03 5.54 8.25
CA GLY A 46 6.54 4.95 7.01
C GLY A 46 6.78 5.98 5.94
N MET A 47 5.81 6.87 5.75
CA MET A 47 5.89 7.93 4.75
C MET A 47 6.99 8.95 5.05
N ALA A 48 7.25 9.26 6.35
CA ALA A 48 8.38 10.10 6.75
C ALA A 48 9.75 9.45 6.51
N MET A 49 9.81 8.12 6.43
CA MET A 49 11.03 7.35 6.15
C MET A 49 11.19 7.02 4.65
N GLY A 50 10.56 7.79 3.75
CA GLY A 50 10.61 7.53 2.31
C GLY A 50 10.08 6.15 1.96
N ASN A 51 9.00 5.72 2.63
CA ASN A 51 8.38 4.42 2.41
C ASN A 51 9.30 3.19 2.65
N ALA A 52 10.47 3.39 3.30
CA ALA A 52 11.36 2.31 3.72
C ALA A 52 10.89 1.75 5.06
N GLN A 53 10.13 0.63 5.04
CA GLN A 53 9.43 0.08 6.21
C GLN A 53 9.34 -1.45 6.24
N VAL A 54 9.82 -2.13 5.19
CA VAL A 54 9.61 -3.57 5.04
C VAL A 54 10.28 -4.39 6.15
N ALA A 55 11.43 -3.94 6.63
CA ALA A 55 12.16 -4.62 7.69
C ALA A 55 11.83 -4.09 9.10
N SER A 56 11.62 -2.77 9.29
CA SER A 56 11.56 -2.17 10.62
C SER A 56 10.16 -2.00 11.20
N VAL A 57 9.10 -2.14 10.42
CA VAL A 57 7.73 -1.95 10.91
C VAL A 57 7.42 -2.83 12.12
N THR A 58 6.77 -2.26 13.16
CA THR A 58 6.50 -2.94 14.45
C THR A 58 5.10 -2.66 15.01
N ASP A 59 4.23 -2.03 14.25
CA ASP A 59 2.86 -1.69 14.64
C ASP A 59 1.84 -2.23 13.64
N GLY A 60 0.57 -1.84 13.77
CA GLY A 60 -0.50 -2.33 12.93
C GLY A 60 -0.37 -1.96 11.45
N THR A 61 0.44 -0.95 11.09
CA THR A 61 0.73 -0.64 9.68
C THR A 61 1.50 -1.76 8.99
N ALA A 62 2.00 -2.74 9.76
CA ALA A 62 2.64 -3.94 9.23
C ALA A 62 1.73 -4.74 8.29
N GLY A 63 0.41 -4.76 8.50
CA GLY A 63 -0.53 -5.39 7.57
C GLY A 63 -0.42 -4.85 6.14
N TYR A 64 -0.01 -3.60 5.99
CA TYR A 64 0.23 -2.95 4.70
C TYR A 64 1.68 -3.14 4.21
N TRP A 65 2.69 -2.88 5.07
CA TRP A 65 4.11 -2.85 4.68
C TRP A 65 4.74 -4.23 4.56
N ASN A 66 4.53 -5.07 5.57
CA ASN A 66 5.06 -6.43 5.66
C ASN A 66 4.15 -7.26 6.57
N PRO A 67 3.23 -8.04 6.02
CA PRO A 67 2.29 -8.82 6.82
C PRO A 67 2.97 -9.74 7.84
N ALA A 68 4.18 -10.24 7.58
CA ALA A 68 4.91 -11.06 8.56
C ALA A 68 5.28 -10.27 9.82
N ALA A 69 5.59 -8.98 9.68
CA ALA A 69 5.96 -8.12 10.80
C ALA A 69 4.81 -7.83 11.76
N LEU A 70 3.55 -8.06 11.37
CA LEU A 70 2.40 -7.96 12.26
C LEU A 70 2.52 -8.90 13.48
N ALA A 71 3.23 -10.03 13.34
CA ALA A 71 3.53 -10.94 14.44
C ALA A 71 4.38 -10.35 15.58
N ASN A 72 4.93 -9.14 15.40
CA ASN A 72 5.63 -8.41 16.47
C ASN A 72 4.65 -7.74 17.45
N VAL A 73 3.39 -7.52 17.07
CA VAL A 73 2.34 -7.01 17.96
C VAL A 73 1.73 -8.20 18.72
N ARG A 74 2.07 -8.35 20.01
CA ARG A 74 1.73 -9.55 20.78
C ARG A 74 0.98 -9.31 22.07
N ASP A 75 1.31 -8.23 22.78
CA ASP A 75 0.89 -8.08 24.16
C ASP A 75 -0.52 -7.51 24.27
N VAL A 76 -0.87 -6.59 23.40
CA VAL A 76 -2.16 -5.88 23.44
C VAL A 76 -2.69 -5.63 22.04
N PRO A 77 -4.02 -5.63 21.85
CA PRO A 77 -4.60 -5.17 20.58
C PRO A 77 -4.21 -3.71 20.32
N GLN A 78 -4.08 -3.36 19.03
CA GLN A 78 -3.75 -2.00 18.60
C GLN A 78 -4.78 -1.48 17.61
N LEU A 79 -5.12 -0.20 17.76
CA LEU A 79 -5.85 0.57 16.76
C LEU A 79 -4.87 1.57 16.14
N ASN A 80 -4.80 1.58 14.80
CA ASN A 80 -3.99 2.52 14.05
C ASN A 80 -4.89 3.26 13.07
N LEU A 81 -4.79 4.58 13.05
CA LEU A 81 -5.56 5.46 12.16
C LEU A 81 -4.60 6.41 11.46
N MET A 82 -4.89 6.75 10.21
CA MET A 82 -4.17 7.76 9.44
C MET A 82 -5.16 8.53 8.58
N HIS A 83 -4.90 9.83 8.46
CA HIS A 83 -5.48 10.70 7.45
C HIS A 83 -4.38 11.45 6.73
N SER A 84 -4.51 11.57 5.42
CA SER A 84 -3.57 12.31 4.58
C SER A 84 -4.30 13.18 3.57
N GLU A 85 -3.92 14.46 3.55
CA GLU A 85 -4.19 15.41 2.48
C GLU A 85 -3.11 15.26 1.42
N TYR A 86 -3.39 14.44 0.40
CA TYR A 86 -2.46 14.07 -0.64
C TYR A 86 -2.53 15.05 -1.80
N PHE A 87 -1.38 15.38 -2.41
CA PHE A 87 -1.27 16.35 -3.50
C PHE A 87 -1.93 17.71 -3.19
N ALA A 88 -1.51 18.36 -2.09
CA ALA A 88 -2.06 19.64 -1.63
C ALA A 88 -3.59 19.62 -1.41
N GLY A 89 -4.15 18.47 -0.99
CA GLY A 89 -5.57 18.32 -0.66
C GLY A 89 -6.45 17.87 -1.83
N ILE A 90 -5.91 17.59 -3.02
CA ILE A 90 -6.68 17.04 -4.14
C ILE A 90 -7.15 15.62 -3.81
N GLY A 91 -6.28 14.77 -3.27
CA GLY A 91 -6.61 13.41 -2.85
C GLY A 91 -6.71 13.29 -1.34
N LYS A 92 -7.71 12.59 -0.85
CA LYS A 92 -7.88 12.22 0.56
C LYS A 92 -7.54 10.74 0.71
N TYR A 93 -6.59 10.43 1.61
CA TYR A 93 -6.17 9.06 1.84
C TYR A 93 -6.31 8.71 3.31
N ASP A 94 -7.21 7.77 3.58
CA ASP A 94 -7.58 7.31 4.92
C ASP A 94 -7.14 5.86 5.12
N PHE A 95 -6.59 5.58 6.29
CA PHE A 95 -6.20 4.24 6.71
C PHE A 95 -6.70 3.96 8.12
N GLY A 96 -7.30 2.80 8.31
CA GLY A 96 -7.70 2.28 9.61
C GLY A 96 -7.28 0.83 9.75
N ASN A 97 -6.68 0.47 10.89
CA ASN A 97 -6.24 -0.90 11.15
C ASN A 97 -6.51 -1.31 12.59
N LEU A 98 -7.06 -2.51 12.77
CA LEU A 98 -7.21 -3.17 14.05
C LEU A 98 -6.36 -4.43 14.08
N VAL A 99 -5.45 -4.51 15.07
CA VAL A 99 -4.59 -5.68 15.30
C VAL A 99 -5.05 -6.42 16.52
N ILE A 100 -5.17 -7.73 16.41
CA ILE A 100 -5.65 -8.62 17.47
C ILE A 100 -4.64 -9.76 17.66
N PRO A 101 -3.77 -9.68 18.69
CA PRO A 101 -2.92 -10.80 19.09
C PRO A 101 -3.77 -11.98 19.54
N MET A 102 -3.42 -13.19 19.08
CA MET A 102 -4.13 -14.41 19.47
C MET A 102 -3.62 -14.95 20.81
N LYS A 103 -4.45 -15.72 21.51
CA LYS A 103 -4.15 -16.27 22.83
C LYS A 103 -2.95 -17.23 22.87
N ASP A 104 -2.53 -17.74 21.74
CA ASP A 104 -1.38 -18.65 21.62
C ASP A 104 -0.02 -17.92 21.68
N ASN A 105 -0.02 -16.60 21.76
CA ASN A 105 1.15 -15.72 21.76
C ASN A 105 2.12 -15.95 20.58
N LYS A 106 1.65 -16.55 19.49
CA LYS A 106 2.43 -16.82 18.29
C LYS A 106 1.84 -16.16 17.05
N ARG A 107 0.51 -16.05 17.00
CA ARG A 107 -0.23 -15.55 15.85
C ARG A 107 -0.89 -14.22 16.16
N THR A 108 -0.99 -13.39 15.13
CA THR A 108 -1.64 -12.08 15.18
C THR A 108 -2.51 -11.92 13.94
N LEU A 109 -3.73 -11.45 14.14
CA LEU A 109 -4.67 -11.08 13.09
C LEU A 109 -4.67 -9.55 12.91
N GLY A 110 -4.81 -9.10 11.68
CA GLY A 110 -5.01 -7.70 11.32
C GLY A 110 -6.20 -7.54 10.39
N ILE A 111 -6.95 -6.47 10.60
CA ILE A 111 -8.01 -6.02 9.69
C ILE A 111 -7.68 -4.58 9.33
N THR A 112 -7.44 -4.32 8.05
CA THR A 112 -7.06 -3.01 7.54
C THR A 112 -8.09 -2.53 6.53
N LEU A 113 -8.48 -1.27 6.63
CA LEU A 113 -9.31 -0.55 5.67
C LEU A 113 -8.51 0.61 5.11
N LEU A 114 -8.54 0.76 3.81
CA LEU A 114 -7.94 1.86 3.07
C LEU A 114 -9.01 2.52 2.21
N ARG A 115 -8.94 3.84 2.09
CA ARG A 115 -9.75 4.63 1.17
C ARG A 115 -8.88 5.72 0.56
N PHE A 116 -8.86 5.78 -0.76
CA PHE A 116 -8.35 6.93 -1.50
C PHE A 116 -9.49 7.56 -2.28
N ALA A 117 -9.66 8.87 -2.20
CA ALA A 117 -10.74 9.53 -2.91
C ALA A 117 -10.30 10.90 -3.44
N VAL A 118 -10.87 11.25 -4.58
CA VAL A 118 -10.80 12.57 -5.19
C VAL A 118 -12.23 13.07 -5.35
N ASP A 119 -12.53 14.20 -4.72
CA ASP A 119 -13.85 14.84 -4.79
C ASP A 119 -13.82 15.97 -5.82
N ASP A 120 -15.01 16.45 -6.19
CA ASP A 120 -15.23 17.63 -7.04
C ASP A 120 -14.53 17.59 -8.41
N ILE A 121 -14.43 16.39 -9.01
CA ILE A 121 -13.86 16.22 -10.36
C ILE A 121 -14.82 16.86 -11.36
N PRO A 122 -14.38 17.86 -12.16
CA PRO A 122 -15.27 18.50 -13.14
C PRO A 122 -15.70 17.51 -14.23
N ASN A 123 -17.01 17.39 -14.43
CA ASN A 123 -17.61 16.67 -15.54
C ASN A 123 -17.91 17.68 -16.68
N THR A 124 -17.19 17.57 -17.78
CA THR A 124 -17.30 18.46 -18.95
C THR A 124 -17.93 17.76 -20.16
N LEU A 125 -18.54 16.58 -19.98
CA LEU A 125 -19.13 15.81 -21.08
C LEU A 125 -20.19 16.60 -21.88
N PHE A 126 -20.92 17.49 -21.21
CA PHE A 126 -21.98 18.31 -21.82
C PHE A 126 -21.59 19.78 -21.97
N LEU A 127 -20.28 20.08 -21.98
CA LEU A 127 -19.76 21.43 -22.10
C LEU A 127 -20.06 22.06 -23.47
N ILE A 128 -19.91 21.25 -24.53
CA ILE A 128 -20.17 21.68 -25.92
C ILE A 128 -21.59 21.27 -26.29
N GLN A 129 -22.39 22.23 -26.75
CA GLN A 129 -23.76 22.00 -27.20
C GLN A 129 -23.80 21.53 -28.66
N PRO A 130 -24.91 20.95 -29.15
CA PRO A 130 -25.02 20.50 -30.53
C PRO A 130 -24.83 21.60 -31.60
N ASP A 131 -25.03 22.86 -31.24
CA ASP A 131 -24.77 24.03 -32.11
C ASP A 131 -23.30 24.48 -32.10
N GLY A 132 -22.40 23.80 -31.35
CA GLY A 132 -21.00 24.12 -31.20
C GLY A 132 -20.70 25.19 -30.16
N SER A 133 -21.72 25.73 -29.48
CA SER A 133 -21.52 26.72 -28.41
C SER A 133 -21.03 26.06 -27.12
N VAL A 134 -20.24 26.83 -26.34
CA VAL A 134 -19.72 26.39 -25.03
C VAL A 134 -20.63 26.88 -23.92
N ASN A 135 -21.20 25.98 -23.14
CA ASN A 135 -22.05 26.31 -22.00
C ASN A 135 -21.42 25.87 -20.67
N LEU A 136 -20.77 26.80 -19.96
CA LEU A 136 -20.13 26.54 -18.68
C LEU A 136 -21.11 26.13 -17.57
N SER A 137 -22.40 26.44 -17.70
CA SER A 137 -23.41 26.03 -16.72
C SER A 137 -23.70 24.53 -16.73
N ASN A 138 -23.24 23.80 -17.76
CA ASN A 138 -23.36 22.37 -17.87
C ASN A 138 -22.25 21.61 -17.14
N ILE A 139 -21.26 22.32 -16.59
CA ILE A 139 -20.22 21.69 -15.79
C ILE A 139 -20.83 21.23 -14.46
N THR A 140 -20.82 19.94 -14.24
CA THR A 140 -21.18 19.30 -12.96
C THR A 140 -19.94 18.70 -12.34
N THR A 141 -20.01 18.18 -11.13
CA THR A 141 -18.89 17.48 -10.49
C THR A 141 -19.28 16.05 -10.11
N PHE A 142 -18.27 15.18 -10.01
CA PHE A 142 -18.42 13.84 -9.47
C PHE A 142 -17.21 13.51 -8.59
N SER A 143 -17.30 12.42 -7.82
CA SER A 143 -16.19 11.90 -7.00
C SER A 143 -15.77 10.54 -7.51
N SER A 144 -14.46 10.23 -7.36
CA SER A 144 -13.90 8.90 -7.58
C SER A 144 -13.30 8.39 -6.28
N ALA A 145 -13.48 7.10 -5.98
CA ALA A 145 -12.96 6.53 -4.73
C ALA A 145 -12.55 5.08 -4.90
N ASP A 146 -11.40 4.73 -4.32
CA ASP A 146 -10.85 3.38 -4.24
C ASP A 146 -10.81 2.93 -2.79
N TYR A 147 -11.23 1.70 -2.56
CA TYR A 147 -11.27 1.07 -1.24
C TYR A 147 -10.55 -0.25 -1.25
N ALA A 148 -9.87 -0.58 -0.15
CA ALA A 148 -9.32 -1.90 0.06
C ALA A 148 -9.57 -2.39 1.49
N LEU A 149 -10.05 -3.62 1.61
CA LEU A 149 -10.07 -4.40 2.83
C LEU A 149 -8.95 -5.43 2.78
N ILE A 150 -8.02 -5.37 3.75
CA ILE A 150 -6.90 -6.30 3.85
C ILE A 150 -7.04 -7.11 5.14
N LEU A 151 -7.12 -8.41 5.01
CA LEU A 151 -7.13 -9.36 6.12
C LEU A 151 -5.75 -9.98 6.23
N THR A 152 -5.07 -9.76 7.36
CA THR A 152 -3.70 -10.20 7.61
C THR A 152 -3.67 -11.31 8.65
N LEU A 153 -2.89 -12.37 8.38
CA LEU A 153 -2.52 -13.37 9.38
C LEU A 153 -0.99 -13.47 9.43
N ALA A 154 -0.44 -13.35 10.62
CA ALA A 154 1.00 -13.46 10.84
C ALA A 154 1.34 -14.41 11.98
N GLN A 155 2.50 -15.07 11.89
CA GLN A 155 3.01 -15.97 12.92
C GLN A 155 4.49 -15.76 13.14
N GLN A 156 4.92 -15.84 14.40
CA GLN A 156 6.32 -15.81 14.80
C GLN A 156 6.80 -17.15 15.32
N ASN A 157 8.00 -17.52 14.91
CA ASN A 157 8.76 -18.65 15.40
C ASN A 157 10.12 -18.19 15.96
N LYS A 158 10.60 -18.85 17.00
CA LYS A 158 11.96 -18.64 17.51
C LYS A 158 12.88 -19.70 16.89
N LEU A 159 13.97 -19.25 16.29
CA LEU A 159 15.00 -20.11 15.71
C LEU A 159 15.97 -20.62 16.80
N HIS A 160 16.72 -21.70 16.50
CA HIS A 160 17.69 -22.29 17.42
C HIS A 160 18.82 -21.35 17.83
N ASN A 161 19.20 -20.41 16.93
CA ASN A 161 20.23 -19.39 17.20
C ASN A 161 19.70 -18.18 18.01
N GLY A 162 18.45 -18.23 18.47
CA GLY A 162 17.81 -17.16 19.23
C GLY A 162 17.14 -16.07 18.41
N ASN A 163 17.37 -16.00 17.10
CA ASN A 163 16.71 -15.05 16.20
C ASN A 163 15.20 -15.38 16.09
N LEU A 164 14.41 -14.37 15.71
CA LEU A 164 12.98 -14.57 15.46
C LEU A 164 12.73 -14.63 13.95
N PHE A 165 11.90 -15.55 13.54
CA PHE A 165 11.43 -15.69 12.18
C PHE A 165 9.92 -15.53 12.13
N ASN A 166 9.47 -14.50 11.42
CA ASN A 166 8.07 -14.21 11.19
C ASN A 166 7.70 -14.57 9.76
N PHE A 167 6.49 -15.08 9.56
CA PHE A 167 5.87 -15.20 8.26
C PHE A 167 4.41 -14.77 8.34
N GLY A 168 3.86 -14.30 7.24
CA GLY A 168 2.49 -13.81 7.20
C GLY A 168 2.01 -13.61 5.79
N GLY A 169 0.72 -13.36 5.66
CA GLY A 169 0.09 -13.10 4.38
C GLY A 169 -1.15 -12.23 4.53
N ASN A 170 -1.54 -11.67 3.42
CA ASN A 170 -2.75 -10.87 3.24
C ASN A 170 -3.70 -11.53 2.26
N ALA A 171 -5.00 -11.37 2.52
CA ALA A 171 -6.05 -11.48 1.52
C ALA A 171 -6.63 -10.07 1.32
N LYS A 172 -6.69 -9.60 0.07
CA LYS A 172 -7.15 -8.25 -0.29
C LYS A 172 -8.46 -8.32 -1.05
N ILE A 173 -9.41 -7.48 -0.68
CA ILE A 173 -10.64 -7.20 -1.43
C ILE A 173 -10.59 -5.73 -1.80
N ILE A 174 -10.72 -5.44 -3.08
CA ILE A 174 -10.61 -4.10 -3.64
C ILE A 174 -11.95 -3.72 -4.26
N TYR A 175 -12.38 -2.49 -4.03
CA TYR A 175 -13.51 -1.89 -4.69
C TYR A 175 -13.11 -0.50 -5.20
N GLN A 176 -13.29 -0.26 -6.50
CA GLN A 176 -12.97 1.00 -7.13
C GLN A 176 -14.25 1.57 -7.78
N GLN A 177 -14.43 2.88 -7.65
CA GLN A 177 -15.56 3.59 -8.24
C GLN A 177 -15.09 4.82 -9.02
N ALA A 178 -15.38 4.85 -10.31
CA ALA A 178 -15.11 5.97 -11.19
C ALA A 178 -16.39 6.80 -11.40
N GLY A 179 -16.73 7.61 -10.40
CA GLY A 179 -17.94 8.41 -10.41
C GLY A 179 -19.23 7.59 -10.66
N PRO A 180 -20.15 8.10 -11.49
CA PRO A 180 -21.35 7.37 -11.91
C PRO A 180 -21.10 6.43 -13.09
N PHE A 181 -19.88 6.42 -13.65
CA PHE A 181 -19.58 5.77 -14.93
C PHE A 181 -19.27 4.29 -14.83
N GLY A 182 -18.66 3.86 -13.71
CA GLY A 182 -18.25 2.47 -13.55
C GLY A 182 -17.69 2.14 -12.18
N HIS A 183 -17.57 0.85 -11.94
CA HIS A 183 -16.97 0.30 -10.72
C HIS A 183 -16.21 -0.99 -11.04
N ALA A 184 -15.27 -1.32 -10.16
CA ALA A 184 -14.54 -2.59 -10.23
C ALA A 184 -14.51 -3.30 -8.88
N TRP A 185 -14.48 -4.64 -8.95
CA TRP A 185 -14.14 -5.48 -7.82
C TRP A 185 -12.85 -6.23 -8.11
N GLY A 186 -11.97 -6.27 -7.11
CA GLY A 186 -10.67 -6.92 -7.21
C GLY A 186 -10.35 -7.80 -6.02
N PHE A 187 -9.48 -8.79 -6.26
CA PHE A 187 -8.97 -9.71 -5.25
C PHE A 187 -7.50 -9.97 -5.48
N GLY A 188 -6.73 -10.10 -4.39
CA GLY A 188 -5.32 -10.40 -4.45
C GLY A 188 -4.79 -10.95 -3.14
N PHE A 189 -3.58 -11.52 -3.20
CA PHE A 189 -2.91 -12.08 -2.04
C PHE A 189 -1.45 -11.60 -1.99
N ASP A 190 -0.97 -11.38 -0.76
CA ASP A 190 0.44 -11.10 -0.47
C ASP A 190 0.99 -12.17 0.46
N ALA A 191 2.29 -12.42 0.36
CA ALA A 191 3.02 -13.25 1.31
C ALA A 191 4.32 -12.57 1.71
N ALA A 192 4.72 -12.75 2.96
CA ALA A 192 5.92 -12.11 3.47
C ALA A 192 6.64 -12.94 4.51
N MET A 193 7.92 -12.61 4.70
CA MET A 193 8.76 -13.11 5.77
C MET A 193 9.63 -12.00 6.34
N GLN A 194 9.97 -12.15 7.63
CA GLN A 194 10.85 -11.25 8.34
C GLN A 194 11.77 -12.04 9.26
N LEU A 195 13.06 -11.76 9.19
CA LEU A 195 14.07 -12.29 10.08
C LEU A 195 14.60 -11.19 11.00
N ILE A 196 14.60 -11.44 12.30
CA ILE A 196 14.94 -10.46 13.33
C ILE A 196 16.13 -10.99 14.15
N GLY A 197 17.26 -10.28 14.07
CA GLY A 197 18.43 -10.45 14.91
C GLY A 197 18.47 -9.44 16.04
N ASN A 198 19.64 -9.30 16.67
CA ASN A 198 19.79 -8.40 17.82
C ASN A 198 19.65 -6.92 17.46
N ARG A 199 20.32 -6.48 16.38
CA ARG A 199 20.31 -5.07 15.92
C ARG A 199 19.85 -4.90 14.48
N TRP A 200 19.63 -5.98 13.77
CA TRP A 200 19.29 -5.99 12.37
C TRP A 200 17.96 -6.71 12.13
N LYS A 201 17.25 -6.29 11.11
CA LYS A 201 16.08 -6.99 10.60
C LYS A 201 16.16 -7.04 9.08
N ILE A 202 15.66 -8.12 8.52
CA ILE A 202 15.50 -8.30 7.07
C ILE A 202 14.07 -8.68 6.80
N GLY A 203 13.45 -8.06 5.82
CA GLY A 203 12.11 -8.34 5.37
C GLY A 203 12.07 -8.65 3.89
N VAL A 204 11.19 -9.55 3.50
CA VAL A 204 10.87 -9.83 2.09
C VAL A 204 9.37 -9.90 1.97
N VAL A 205 8.82 -9.18 1.00
CA VAL A 205 7.39 -9.12 0.72
C VAL A 205 7.14 -9.39 -0.75
N GLY A 206 6.34 -10.40 -1.04
CA GLY A 206 5.72 -10.58 -2.35
C GLY A 206 4.33 -9.98 -2.30
N LYS A 207 4.14 -8.84 -2.97
CA LYS A 207 2.82 -8.24 -3.20
C LYS A 207 2.20 -8.85 -4.45
N ASP A 208 0.88 -9.02 -4.41
CA ASP A 208 0.09 -9.49 -5.56
C ASP A 208 0.60 -10.82 -6.16
N ILE A 209 1.05 -11.75 -5.30
CA ILE A 209 1.71 -13.00 -5.70
C ILE A 209 0.85 -13.91 -6.58
N THR A 210 -0.47 -13.77 -6.52
CA THR A 210 -1.43 -14.48 -7.35
C THR A 210 -1.89 -13.68 -8.55
N THR A 211 -1.27 -12.52 -8.80
CA THR A 211 -1.80 -11.48 -9.67
C THR A 211 -3.13 -10.94 -9.13
N THR A 212 -3.18 -9.69 -8.75
CA THR A 212 -4.45 -9.06 -8.35
C THR A 212 -5.22 -8.68 -9.59
N PHE A 213 -6.49 -9.05 -9.65
CA PHE A 213 -7.37 -8.69 -10.76
C PHE A 213 -8.43 -7.71 -10.31
N ASN A 214 -8.81 -6.78 -11.20
CA ASN A 214 -9.94 -5.87 -11.05
C ASN A 214 -10.90 -6.09 -12.23
N ALA A 215 -12.11 -6.48 -11.94
CA ALA A 215 -13.16 -6.69 -12.93
C ALA A 215 -14.01 -5.41 -13.00
N TRP A 216 -13.85 -4.64 -14.06
CA TRP A 216 -14.57 -3.42 -14.33
C TRP A 216 -15.93 -3.68 -14.95
N SER A 217 -16.94 -2.96 -14.49
CA SER A 217 -18.28 -2.88 -15.06
C SER A 217 -18.67 -1.42 -15.23
N PHE A 218 -19.05 -1.05 -16.46
CA PHE A 218 -19.43 0.32 -16.79
C PHE A 218 -20.95 0.37 -16.97
N SER A 219 -21.56 1.46 -16.51
CA SER A 219 -22.99 1.74 -16.63
C SER A 219 -23.15 3.22 -17.02
N LEU A 220 -23.18 3.46 -18.33
CA LEU A 220 -23.35 4.80 -18.87
C LEU A 220 -24.82 5.00 -19.22
N ASP A 221 -25.39 6.14 -18.83
CA ASP A 221 -26.71 6.53 -19.25
C ASP A 221 -26.74 6.87 -20.77
N GLN A 222 -27.94 6.94 -21.35
CA GLN A 222 -28.09 7.16 -22.78
C GLN A 222 -27.48 8.48 -23.24
N ALA A 223 -27.59 9.54 -22.46
CA ALA A 223 -27.07 10.86 -22.83
C ALA A 223 -25.54 10.85 -22.88
N VAL A 224 -24.88 10.16 -21.92
CA VAL A 224 -23.41 9.96 -21.94
C VAL A 224 -22.99 9.12 -23.14
N GLN A 225 -23.73 8.05 -23.46
CA GLN A 225 -23.45 7.22 -24.65
C GLN A 225 -23.55 8.01 -25.95
N GLU A 226 -24.54 8.90 -26.09
CA GLU A 226 -24.71 9.79 -27.23
C GLU A 226 -23.48 10.69 -27.41
N VAL A 227 -22.97 11.31 -26.34
CA VAL A 227 -21.72 12.12 -26.38
C VAL A 227 -20.53 11.28 -26.85
N PHE A 228 -20.40 10.01 -26.40
CA PHE A 228 -19.34 9.14 -26.87
C PHE A 228 -19.45 8.85 -28.37
N TYR A 229 -20.66 8.62 -28.92
CA TYR A 229 -20.87 8.45 -30.35
C TYR A 229 -20.58 9.71 -31.14
N GLU A 230 -21.03 10.88 -30.69
CA GLU A 230 -20.80 12.16 -31.38
C GLU A 230 -19.32 12.56 -31.41
N THR A 231 -18.55 12.16 -30.40
CA THR A 231 -17.10 12.42 -30.28
C THR A 231 -16.23 11.29 -30.85
N GLU A 232 -16.82 10.31 -31.52
CA GLU A 232 -16.16 9.13 -32.08
C GLU A 232 -15.34 8.33 -31.04
N ASN A 233 -15.71 8.39 -29.77
CA ASN A 233 -15.08 7.62 -28.70
C ASN A 233 -15.75 6.25 -28.54
N MET A 234 -14.93 5.26 -28.17
CA MET A 234 -15.45 3.93 -27.87
C MET A 234 -16.13 3.93 -26.49
N ILE A 235 -17.35 3.38 -26.42
CA ILE A 235 -18.01 3.13 -25.14
C ILE A 235 -17.24 2.05 -24.38
N PRO A 236 -16.78 2.31 -23.14
CA PRO A 236 -16.07 1.31 -22.37
C PRO A 236 -16.94 0.09 -22.07
N GLY A 237 -16.45 -1.08 -22.41
CA GLY A 237 -17.08 -2.35 -22.08
C GLY A 237 -16.50 -2.98 -20.80
N LYS A 238 -17.05 -4.12 -20.39
CA LYS A 238 -16.49 -4.90 -19.29
C LYS A 238 -15.03 -5.24 -19.60
N SER A 239 -14.14 -4.99 -18.66
CA SER A 239 -12.71 -5.27 -18.80
C SER A 239 -12.14 -5.92 -17.54
N LEU A 240 -11.06 -6.67 -17.73
CA LEU A 240 -10.30 -7.27 -16.66
C LEU A 240 -8.91 -6.63 -16.65
N GLU A 241 -8.60 -5.98 -15.56
CA GLU A 241 -7.31 -5.37 -15.29
C GLU A 241 -6.49 -6.28 -14.36
N LEU A 242 -5.22 -6.48 -14.68
CA LEU A 242 -4.32 -7.34 -13.92
C LEU A 242 -3.14 -6.54 -13.37
N THR A 243 -2.91 -6.65 -12.06
CA THR A 243 -1.72 -6.10 -11.40
C THR A 243 -0.64 -7.17 -11.34
N ALA A 244 0.53 -6.89 -11.89
CA ALA A 244 1.66 -7.80 -11.85
C ALA A 244 2.21 -7.96 -10.42
N PRO A 245 2.76 -9.13 -10.07
CA PRO A 245 3.44 -9.33 -8.82
C PRO A 245 4.62 -8.37 -8.62
N GLN A 246 4.86 -7.98 -7.37
CA GLN A 246 6.01 -7.18 -6.95
C GLN A 246 6.77 -7.90 -5.85
N LEU A 247 8.09 -7.68 -5.78
CA LEU A 247 8.93 -8.27 -4.76
C LEU A 247 9.74 -7.16 -4.07
N ILE A 248 9.53 -6.98 -2.76
CA ILE A 248 10.19 -5.93 -1.99
C ILE A 248 11.16 -6.58 -1.00
N PHE A 249 12.40 -6.12 -1.02
CA PHE A 249 13.45 -6.51 -0.08
C PHE A 249 13.77 -5.33 0.82
N GLY A 250 13.78 -5.54 2.12
CA GLY A 250 14.14 -4.51 3.09
C GLY A 250 15.17 -4.99 4.10
N GLY A 251 16.08 -4.08 4.47
CA GLY A 251 17.06 -4.29 5.51
C GLY A 251 17.15 -3.10 6.46
N SER A 252 17.12 -3.35 7.77
CA SER A 252 17.26 -2.30 8.77
C SER A 252 18.32 -2.63 9.82
N TYR A 253 18.96 -1.60 10.35
CA TYR A 253 19.94 -1.71 11.40
C TYR A 253 19.74 -0.64 12.46
N SER A 254 19.70 -1.06 13.75
CA SER A 254 19.53 -0.17 14.89
C SER A 254 20.89 0.10 15.56
N ILE A 255 21.29 1.36 15.64
CA ILE A 255 22.54 1.86 16.21
C ILE A 255 22.21 2.56 17.52
N PRO A 256 22.47 1.94 18.69
CA PRO A 256 22.37 2.65 19.97
C PRO A 256 23.54 3.64 20.06
N ILE A 257 23.22 4.95 20.12
CA ILE A 257 24.21 6.01 20.27
C ILE A 257 24.56 6.15 21.75
N ASP A 258 23.52 6.20 22.60
CA ASP A 258 23.65 6.15 24.05
C ASP A 258 22.44 5.41 24.68
N LYS A 259 22.31 5.46 26.05
CA LYS A 259 21.20 4.82 26.77
C LYS A 259 19.82 5.43 26.46
N LYS A 260 19.76 6.60 25.83
CA LYS A 260 18.53 7.36 25.56
C LYS A 260 18.32 7.60 24.08
N LEU A 261 19.37 7.52 23.28
CA LEU A 261 19.35 7.89 21.86
C LEU A 261 19.72 6.70 20.98
N SER A 262 18.90 6.40 19.99
CA SER A 262 19.18 5.37 19.00
C SER A 262 18.84 5.87 17.59
N LEU A 263 19.63 5.45 16.62
CA LEU A 263 19.42 5.69 15.19
C LEU A 263 19.03 4.37 14.53
N LEU A 264 17.94 4.36 13.81
CA LEU A 264 17.54 3.29 12.90
C LEU A 264 17.84 3.76 11.46
N VAL A 265 18.48 2.91 10.69
CA VAL A 265 18.66 3.08 9.24
C VAL A 265 17.97 1.92 8.54
N GLU A 266 17.21 2.21 7.50
CA GLU A 266 16.55 1.21 6.67
C GLU A 266 16.75 1.52 5.19
N ALA A 267 16.94 0.46 4.41
CA ALA A 267 16.98 0.52 2.96
C ALA A 267 16.10 -0.59 2.39
N ASP A 268 15.22 -0.22 1.48
CA ASP A 268 14.34 -1.14 0.77
C ASP A 268 14.58 -1.04 -0.74
N ILE A 269 14.32 -2.12 -1.46
CA ILE A 269 14.34 -2.18 -2.92
C ILE A 269 13.05 -2.84 -3.38
N ASP A 270 12.26 -2.13 -4.16
CA ASP A 270 11.05 -2.62 -4.80
C ASP A 270 11.38 -3.09 -6.22
N ALA A 271 11.14 -4.35 -6.52
CA ALA A 271 11.34 -4.97 -7.82
C ALA A 271 9.98 -5.24 -8.48
N THR A 272 9.70 -4.60 -9.60
CA THR A 272 8.50 -4.78 -10.41
C THR A 272 8.80 -5.52 -11.71
N PHE A 273 7.82 -6.28 -12.22
CA PHE A 273 7.97 -7.21 -13.36
C PHE A 273 7.00 -6.90 -14.51
N ASP A 274 6.43 -5.70 -14.53
CA ASP A 274 5.43 -5.24 -15.52
C ASP A 274 6.05 -4.40 -16.66
N GLY A 275 7.35 -4.51 -16.83
CA GLY A 275 8.10 -3.81 -17.89
C GLY A 275 8.90 -2.62 -17.36
N ARG A 276 9.23 -1.72 -18.27
CA ARG A 276 10.04 -0.54 -17.95
C ARG A 276 9.24 0.48 -17.15
N ARG A 277 9.67 0.74 -15.93
CA ARG A 277 9.21 1.87 -15.11
C ARG A 277 10.27 2.97 -15.09
N ASN A 278 9.87 4.21 -14.85
CA ASN A 278 10.79 5.34 -14.69
C ASN A 278 11.38 5.32 -13.26
N THR A 279 12.37 4.48 -13.05
CA THR A 279 13.03 4.24 -11.76
C THR A 279 14.56 4.21 -11.96
N VAL A 280 15.33 4.02 -10.88
CA VAL A 280 16.81 4.00 -10.92
C VAL A 280 17.34 2.93 -11.88
N VAL A 281 16.80 1.71 -11.80
CA VAL A 281 17.08 0.65 -12.78
C VAL A 281 15.81 0.40 -13.57
N SER A 282 15.84 0.81 -14.84
CA SER A 282 14.72 0.68 -15.77
C SER A 282 15.09 -0.29 -16.87
N SER A 283 14.64 -1.52 -16.78
CA SER A 283 14.88 -2.55 -17.79
C SER A 283 13.62 -3.36 -18.09
N ASN A 284 13.66 -4.18 -19.13
CA ASN A 284 12.62 -5.15 -19.40
C ASN A 284 13.20 -6.56 -19.18
N PRO A 285 12.63 -7.39 -18.30
CA PRO A 285 11.33 -7.24 -17.64
C PRO A 285 11.36 -6.62 -16.23
N ILE A 286 12.51 -6.21 -15.66
CA ILE A 286 12.64 -5.85 -14.25
C ILE A 286 12.99 -4.37 -14.08
N SER A 287 12.24 -3.66 -13.24
CA SER A 287 12.56 -2.31 -12.78
C SER A 287 12.79 -2.31 -11.25
N LEU A 288 13.77 -1.52 -10.76
CA LEU A 288 14.12 -1.45 -9.34
C LEU A 288 13.99 -0.01 -8.83
N ASP A 289 13.23 0.15 -7.75
CA ASP A 289 13.03 1.41 -7.06
C ASP A 289 13.59 1.34 -5.62
N PRO A 290 14.72 2.00 -5.33
CA PRO A 290 15.32 2.03 -4.01
C PRO A 290 14.64 3.06 -3.12
N ARG A 291 14.57 2.77 -1.80
CA ARG A 291 14.05 3.63 -0.76
C ARG A 291 15.00 3.66 0.42
N LEU A 292 15.15 4.81 1.06
CA LEU A 292 16.04 4.98 2.21
C LEU A 292 15.30 5.75 3.31
N GLY A 293 15.41 5.25 4.55
CA GLY A 293 14.79 5.83 5.72
C GLY A 293 15.71 5.89 6.93
N LEU A 294 15.56 6.96 7.71
CA LEU A 294 16.26 7.20 8.95
C LEU A 294 15.25 7.55 10.05
N GLU A 295 15.41 6.95 11.23
CA GLU A 295 14.64 7.31 12.44
C GLU A 295 15.57 7.52 13.61
N LEU A 296 15.59 8.73 14.15
CA LEU A 296 16.25 9.06 15.41
C LEU A 296 15.24 8.98 16.54
N SER A 297 15.47 8.11 17.52
CA SER A 297 14.58 7.89 18.68
C SER A 297 15.24 8.38 19.96
N PHE A 298 14.57 9.27 20.68
CA PHE A 298 14.99 9.73 21.98
C PHE A 298 14.07 9.17 23.08
N ARG A 299 14.62 8.32 23.96
CA ARG A 299 13.93 7.62 25.07
C ARG A 299 12.72 6.78 24.63
N ASN A 300 12.59 6.42 23.37
CA ASN A 300 11.38 5.83 22.77
C ASN A 300 10.10 6.67 23.01
N VAL A 301 10.25 7.98 23.16
CA VAL A 301 9.19 8.96 23.37
C VAL A 301 9.12 9.93 22.21
N PHE A 302 10.25 10.49 21.80
CA PHE A 302 10.34 11.41 20.67
C PHE A 302 11.05 10.76 19.51
N PHE A 303 10.53 10.98 18.33
CA PHE A 303 11.04 10.44 17.08
C PHE A 303 11.19 11.55 16.05
N VAL A 304 12.32 11.59 15.36
CA VAL A 304 12.53 12.44 14.18
C VAL A 304 12.92 11.52 13.04
N ARG A 305 12.33 11.74 11.87
CA ARG A 305 12.47 10.87 10.71
C ARG A 305 12.81 11.66 9.47
N ALA A 306 13.55 11.05 8.60
CA ALA A 306 13.83 11.53 7.26
C ALA A 306 13.90 10.35 6.30
N GLY A 307 13.50 10.58 5.07
CA GLY A 307 13.55 9.54 4.04
C GLY A 307 13.63 10.12 2.65
N ILE A 308 13.90 9.25 1.71
CA ILE A 308 13.96 9.57 0.29
C ILE A 308 13.55 8.35 -0.52
N ASP A 309 12.70 8.56 -1.51
CA ASP A 309 12.18 7.57 -2.42
C ASP A 309 11.87 8.15 -3.81
N ASN A 310 11.23 7.35 -4.66
CA ASN A 310 10.67 7.74 -5.95
C ASN A 310 11.69 8.48 -6.85
N PHE A 311 12.82 7.84 -7.11
CA PHE A 311 13.84 8.36 -8.01
C PHE A 311 13.42 8.20 -9.47
N GLN A 312 13.23 9.32 -10.18
CA GLN A 312 12.74 9.33 -11.57
C GLN A 312 13.59 10.24 -12.45
N GLN A 313 13.60 9.95 -13.75
CA GLN A 313 14.16 10.83 -14.76
C GLN A 313 13.04 11.58 -15.47
N VAL A 314 13.05 12.90 -15.40
CA VAL A 314 12.08 13.78 -16.09
C VAL A 314 12.79 14.75 -17.01
N LEU A 315 12.08 15.28 -17.98
CA LEU A 315 12.58 16.41 -18.79
C LEU A 315 12.73 17.65 -17.88
N ASP A 316 13.77 18.44 -18.13
CA ASP A 316 14.00 19.68 -17.38
C ASP A 316 12.99 20.73 -17.84
N ASP A 317 12.01 21.05 -16.99
CA ASP A 317 10.96 22.04 -17.25
C ASP A 317 11.50 23.47 -17.47
N ARG A 318 12.75 23.72 -17.07
CA ARG A 318 13.43 25.02 -17.21
C ARG A 318 14.10 25.22 -18.55
N ASP A 319 14.25 24.13 -19.32
CA ASP A 319 14.89 24.16 -20.64
C ASP A 319 13.93 23.65 -21.70
N THR A 320 13.20 24.56 -22.31
CA THR A 320 12.25 24.27 -23.38
C THR A 320 12.90 23.91 -24.72
N THR A 321 14.22 24.07 -24.83
CA THR A 321 14.99 23.86 -26.07
C THR A 321 15.76 22.55 -26.10
N ASN A 322 16.11 22.01 -24.94
CA ASN A 322 16.87 20.78 -24.80
C ASN A 322 16.04 19.64 -24.23
N THR A 323 16.17 18.46 -24.78
CA THR A 323 15.59 17.20 -24.28
C THR A 323 16.41 16.61 -23.12
N ARG A 324 17.08 17.46 -22.31
CA ARG A 324 17.89 16.99 -21.20
C ARG A 324 17.02 16.40 -20.11
N LYS A 325 17.33 15.18 -19.68
CA LYS A 325 16.71 14.55 -18.52
C LYS A 325 17.47 14.87 -17.24
N ILE A 326 16.75 15.22 -16.19
CA ILE A 326 17.23 15.42 -14.83
C ILE A 326 16.67 14.36 -13.91
N TRP A 327 17.41 14.02 -12.84
CA TRP A 327 16.90 13.18 -11.78
C TRP A 327 16.06 14.00 -10.82
N ILE A 328 14.86 13.52 -10.52
CA ILE A 328 14.04 13.96 -9.41
C ILE A 328 13.94 12.84 -8.39
N TYR A 329 13.68 13.21 -7.15
CA TYR A 329 13.46 12.30 -6.03
C TYR A 329 12.53 12.97 -5.02
N GLN A 330 11.90 12.18 -4.16
CA GLN A 330 10.92 12.68 -3.18
C GLN A 330 11.50 12.55 -1.77
N PRO A 331 12.06 13.64 -1.19
CA PRO A 331 12.42 13.66 0.20
C PRO A 331 11.17 13.77 1.07
N SER A 332 11.27 13.20 2.26
CA SER A 332 10.24 13.23 3.29
C SER A 332 10.85 13.46 4.66
N ILE A 333 10.12 14.12 5.55
CA ILE A 333 10.50 14.34 6.94
C ILE A 333 9.29 14.08 7.85
N GLY A 334 9.55 13.80 9.12
CA GLY A 334 8.47 13.63 10.07
C GLY A 334 8.92 13.63 11.51
N ALA A 335 7.93 13.73 12.39
CA ALA A 335 8.12 13.68 13.84
C ALA A 335 7.07 12.77 14.48
N GLY A 336 7.42 12.19 15.63
CA GLY A 336 6.52 11.35 16.39
C GLY A 336 6.66 11.59 17.89
N PHE A 337 5.58 11.39 18.60
CA PHE A 337 5.52 11.51 20.04
C PHE A 337 4.67 10.40 20.64
N LYS A 338 5.23 9.70 21.64
CA LYS A 338 4.57 8.59 22.33
C LYS A 338 4.40 8.89 23.81
N VAL A 339 3.16 8.80 24.28
CA VAL A 339 2.80 8.95 25.71
C VAL A 339 1.96 7.75 26.14
N GLY A 340 2.51 6.92 27.01
CA GLY A 340 1.82 5.73 27.49
C GLY A 340 1.41 4.79 26.36
N ASP A 341 0.12 4.64 26.17
CA ASP A 341 -0.48 3.75 25.17
C ASP A 341 -0.81 4.46 23.85
N VAL A 342 -0.52 5.76 23.75
CA VAL A 342 -0.85 6.57 22.58
C VAL A 342 0.43 7.06 21.90
N GLN A 343 0.50 6.95 20.57
CA GLN A 343 1.52 7.55 19.74
C GLN A 343 0.86 8.36 18.63
N ILE A 344 1.36 9.58 18.44
CA ILE A 344 0.96 10.48 17.35
C ILE A 344 2.18 10.73 16.50
N ASP A 345 2.02 10.57 15.20
CA ASP A 345 3.07 10.83 14.21
C ASP A 345 2.56 11.79 13.14
N TYR A 346 3.45 12.63 12.66
CA TYR A 346 3.23 13.53 11.55
C TYR A 346 4.32 13.35 10.51
N ALA A 347 3.95 13.39 9.22
CA ALA A 347 4.88 13.41 8.11
C ALA A 347 4.52 14.50 7.11
N PHE A 348 5.56 15.07 6.53
CA PHE A 348 5.51 16.00 5.42
C PHE A 348 6.32 15.40 4.28
N THR A 349 5.65 15.06 3.19
CA THR A 349 6.22 14.26 2.09
C THR A 349 6.00 14.96 0.74
N ASN A 350 6.56 14.37 -0.31
CA ASN A 350 6.51 14.92 -1.67
C ASN A 350 7.17 16.30 -1.77
N LEU A 351 8.29 16.46 -1.08
CA LEU A 351 9.09 17.70 -1.11
C LEU A 351 9.95 17.79 -2.38
N ALA A 352 9.47 17.23 -3.49
CA ALA A 352 10.22 17.14 -4.73
C ALA A 352 10.67 18.50 -5.24
N ASN A 353 11.86 18.53 -5.83
CA ASN A 353 12.43 19.72 -6.49
C ASN A 353 11.78 19.95 -7.87
N GLN A 354 10.45 20.11 -7.88
CA GLN A 354 9.66 20.44 -9.07
C GLN A 354 9.17 21.89 -9.00
N SER A 355 8.81 22.46 -10.14
CA SER A 355 8.32 23.84 -10.25
C SER A 355 7.04 24.10 -9.44
N TYR A 356 6.25 23.05 -9.22
CA TYR A 356 5.03 23.06 -8.40
C TYR A 356 5.03 21.84 -7.46
N PRO A 357 5.63 21.91 -6.27
CA PRO A 357 5.65 20.81 -5.32
C PRO A 357 4.23 20.54 -4.78
N LEU A 358 3.70 19.38 -5.08
CA LEU A 358 2.43 18.88 -4.54
C LEU A 358 2.70 18.16 -3.22
N TYR A 359 3.00 18.95 -2.17
CA TYR A 359 3.30 18.40 -0.84
C TYR A 359 2.10 17.64 -0.25
N THR A 360 2.40 16.72 0.62
CA THR A 360 1.43 15.87 1.30
C THR A 360 1.62 15.96 2.81
N ASN A 361 0.53 16.18 3.54
CA ASN A 361 0.49 16.17 5.00
C ASN A 361 -0.14 14.85 5.46
N VAL A 362 0.51 14.16 6.39
CA VAL A 362 0.06 12.88 6.92
C VAL A 362 0.02 12.92 8.43
N PHE A 363 -1.12 12.57 9.01
CA PHE A 363 -1.31 12.43 10.45
C PHE A 363 -1.64 10.98 10.79
N SER A 364 -1.00 10.42 11.81
CA SER A 364 -1.28 9.08 12.28
C SER A 364 -1.45 9.03 13.79
N LEU A 365 -2.36 8.19 14.22
CA LEU A 365 -2.63 7.88 15.62
C LEU A 365 -2.53 6.37 15.82
N ARG A 366 -1.71 5.93 16.78
CA ARG A 366 -1.68 4.56 17.29
C ARG A 366 -2.14 4.53 18.75
N VAL A 367 -3.03 3.60 19.06
CA VAL A 367 -3.52 3.36 20.42
C VAL A 367 -3.35 1.89 20.78
N ASP A 368 -2.58 1.61 21.84
CA ASP A 368 -2.45 0.28 22.43
C ASP A 368 -3.64 0.05 23.39
N LEU A 369 -4.55 -0.88 23.04
CA LEU A 369 -5.82 -1.10 23.74
C LEU A 369 -5.62 -1.99 24.99
N ARG A 370 -4.96 -1.46 26.01
CA ARG A 370 -4.73 -2.20 27.27
C ARG A 370 -6.00 -2.29 28.12
N ASN A 371 -6.35 -3.50 28.54
CA ASN A 371 -7.47 -3.71 29.44
C ASN A 371 -7.04 -3.32 30.88
N LYS A 372 -7.45 -2.13 31.36
CA LYS A 372 -7.12 -1.60 32.68
C LYS A 372 -7.78 -2.39 33.85
N ALA A 373 -8.68 -3.34 33.54
CA ALA A 373 -9.47 -4.06 34.57
C ALA A 373 -8.68 -5.14 35.36
N LYS A 374 -7.38 -5.37 35.08
CA LYS A 374 -6.57 -6.35 35.83
C LYS A 374 -5.62 -5.76 36.87
N LYS A 375 -5.70 -4.46 37.16
CA LYS A 375 -5.00 -3.86 38.31
C LYS A 375 -5.98 -3.68 39.47
N GLY A 376 -6.17 -4.71 40.25
CA GLY A 376 -6.92 -4.54 41.49
C GLY A 376 -7.55 -5.81 42.06
N VAL A 377 -6.76 -6.80 42.40
CA VAL A 377 -7.08 -7.68 43.57
C VAL A 377 -5.76 -7.93 44.29
N PRO A 378 -5.50 -7.28 45.43
CA PRO A 378 -4.47 -7.77 46.33
C PRO A 378 -4.98 -9.11 46.88
N ALA A 379 -4.18 -10.16 46.70
CA ALA A 379 -4.41 -11.43 47.35
C ALA A 379 -4.45 -11.16 48.87
N ARG A 380 -5.58 -11.56 49.50
CA ARG A 380 -5.69 -11.72 50.95
C ARG A 380 -5.02 -13.02 51.36
#